data_a097714b5ddb6aa4b40048c81ea0f652
#
_entry.id   a097714b5ddb6aa4b40048c81ea0f652
#
_cell.length_a   1.000
_cell.length_b   1.000
_cell.length_c   1.000
_cell.angle_alpha   90.00
_cell.angle_beta   90.00
_cell.angle_gamma   90.00
#
_symmetry.space_group_name_H-M   'P 1'
#
loop_
_entity.id
_entity.type
_entity.pdbx_description
1 polymer ?
#
loop_
_entity_poly.entity_id
_entity_poly.type
_entity_poly.pdbx_seq_one_letter_code
_entity_poly.pdbx_strand_id
1 'polypeptide(L)'
;MEDLVAVRAAVSVPILAKDVVVDAYQIYEARAAGADAVLLIAEALDESDLRRLVSVAKGLGMCALVEAHEASAFGRAVQSGAQVVGVNARNLRRPADIDVGRVRQLHTFAHPEQILVAESGITSVDDARMLPARVDAVLVGTALMRADDPGPLIHGIASMKRVVHA
;
A
#
# COMPACT_ATOMS: atom_id res chain seq x y z
N MET A 1 7.55 13.06 -10.41
CA MET A 1 6.45 13.13 -11.41
C MET A 1 6.85 12.61 -12.79
N GLU A 2 8.04 12.92 -13.28
CA GLU A 2 8.57 12.43 -14.57
C GLU A 2 8.57 10.90 -14.67
N ASP A 3 9.01 10.20 -13.62
CA ASP A 3 9.00 8.73 -13.59
C ASP A 3 7.58 8.16 -13.72
N LEU A 4 6.58 8.80 -13.09
CA LEU A 4 5.19 8.37 -13.16
C LEU A 4 4.65 8.48 -14.61
N VAL A 5 4.95 9.58 -15.29
CA VAL A 5 4.58 9.79 -16.71
C VAL A 5 5.25 8.75 -17.59
N ALA A 6 6.55 8.48 -17.36
CA ALA A 6 7.30 7.48 -18.13
C ALA A 6 6.73 6.06 -17.92
N VAL A 7 6.40 5.69 -16.66
CA VAL A 7 5.78 4.40 -16.36
C VAL A 7 4.39 4.31 -17.00
N ARG A 8 3.57 5.38 -16.93
CA ARG A 8 2.24 5.38 -17.57
C ARG A 8 2.31 5.17 -19.07
N ALA A 9 3.32 5.73 -19.74
CA ALA A 9 3.52 5.52 -21.17
C ALA A 9 3.94 4.08 -21.53
N ALA A 10 4.55 3.37 -20.59
CA ALA A 10 5.11 2.02 -20.82
C ALA A 10 4.14 0.87 -20.46
N VAL A 11 3.11 1.11 -19.60
CA VAL A 11 2.26 0.05 -19.09
C VAL A 11 0.78 0.42 -19.15
N SER A 12 -0.09 -0.60 -19.22
CA SER A 12 -1.56 -0.45 -19.16
C SER A 12 -2.17 -0.84 -17.80
N VAL A 13 -1.38 -1.42 -16.91
CA VAL A 13 -1.84 -1.79 -15.56
C VAL A 13 -2.05 -0.55 -14.68
N PRO A 14 -2.90 -0.62 -13.63
CA PRO A 14 -3.04 0.48 -12.68
C PRO A 14 -1.71 0.86 -12.01
N ILE A 15 -1.52 2.15 -11.78
CA ILE A 15 -0.29 2.71 -11.21
C ILE A 15 -0.59 3.38 -9.87
N LEU A 16 0.18 3.00 -8.84
CA LEU A 16 0.20 3.67 -7.54
C LEU A 16 1.29 4.75 -7.52
N ALA A 17 0.90 6.01 -7.34
CA ALA A 17 1.84 7.07 -6.99
C ALA A 17 2.26 6.90 -5.52
N LYS A 18 3.44 6.29 -5.31
CA LYS A 18 3.99 5.99 -3.98
C LYS A 18 4.97 7.08 -3.55
N ASP A 19 4.43 8.14 -2.98
CA ASP A 19 5.16 9.29 -2.45
C ASP A 19 4.57 9.73 -1.10
N VAL A 20 5.19 10.68 -0.42
CA VAL A 20 4.66 11.29 0.82
C VAL A 20 3.68 12.40 0.44
N VAL A 21 2.39 12.09 0.44
CA VAL A 21 1.32 13.04 0.14
C VAL A 21 0.86 13.71 1.42
N VAL A 22 0.95 15.04 1.46
CA VAL A 22 0.52 15.88 2.58
C VAL A 22 -0.47 16.97 2.17
N ASP A 23 -0.62 17.19 0.86
CA ASP A 23 -1.53 18.17 0.31
C ASP A 23 -2.33 17.63 -0.87
N ALA A 24 -3.56 18.13 -1.03
CA ALA A 24 -4.44 17.75 -2.14
C ALA A 24 -3.83 18.03 -3.52
N TYR A 25 -3.02 19.08 -3.65
CA TYR A 25 -2.34 19.43 -4.88
C TYR A 25 -1.52 18.25 -5.43
N GLN A 26 -0.82 17.52 -4.56
CA GLN A 26 -0.03 16.34 -4.96
C GLN A 26 -0.91 15.21 -5.55
N ILE A 27 -2.16 15.08 -5.08
CA ILE A 27 -3.12 14.10 -5.64
C ILE A 27 -3.56 14.53 -7.03
N TYR A 28 -3.81 15.84 -7.26
CA TYR A 28 -4.11 16.37 -8.59
C TYR A 28 -2.94 16.18 -9.56
N GLU A 29 -1.71 16.43 -9.12
CA GLU A 29 -0.51 16.19 -9.93
C GLU A 29 -0.35 14.70 -10.29
N ALA A 30 -0.51 13.80 -9.30
CA ALA A 30 -0.44 12.36 -9.53
C ALA A 30 -1.51 11.90 -10.54
N ARG A 31 -2.75 12.42 -10.41
CA ARG A 31 -3.81 12.12 -11.37
C ARG A 31 -3.49 12.61 -12.76
N ALA A 32 -3.01 13.84 -12.91
CA ALA A 32 -2.62 14.43 -14.19
C ALA A 32 -1.47 13.66 -14.85
N ALA A 33 -0.55 13.11 -14.04
CA ALA A 33 0.55 12.26 -14.51
C ALA A 33 0.13 10.81 -14.85
N GLY A 34 -1.16 10.44 -14.62
CA GLY A 34 -1.71 9.14 -15.01
C GLY A 34 -1.75 8.09 -13.91
N ALA A 35 -1.63 8.47 -12.63
CA ALA A 35 -1.82 7.55 -11.53
C ALA A 35 -3.28 7.14 -11.38
N ASP A 36 -3.49 5.88 -10.99
CA ASP A 36 -4.80 5.29 -10.68
C ASP A 36 -5.03 5.22 -9.16
N ALA A 37 -3.95 5.30 -8.38
CA ALA A 37 -3.98 5.30 -6.93
C ALA A 37 -2.90 6.20 -6.35
N VAL A 38 -3.11 6.65 -5.09
CA VAL A 38 -2.12 7.40 -4.31
C VAL A 38 -1.91 6.74 -2.95
N LEU A 39 -0.68 6.89 -2.42
CA LEU A 39 -0.35 6.49 -1.06
C LEU A 39 -0.64 7.64 -0.10
N LEU A 40 -1.30 7.33 1.02
CA LEU A 40 -1.45 8.23 2.15
C LEU A 40 -0.88 7.55 3.41
N ILE A 41 -0.05 8.27 4.15
CA ILE A 41 0.64 7.73 5.34
C ILE A 41 -0.07 8.26 6.59
N ALA A 42 -0.71 7.37 7.35
CA ALA A 42 -1.51 7.75 8.51
C ALA A 42 -0.70 8.36 9.65
N GLU A 43 0.61 8.08 9.74
CA GLU A 43 1.50 8.74 10.69
C GLU A 43 1.86 10.17 10.31
N ALA A 44 1.77 10.51 9.02
CA ALA A 44 2.14 11.84 8.49
C ALA A 44 0.98 12.82 8.47
N LEU A 45 -0.26 12.34 8.66
CA LEU A 45 -1.50 13.11 8.52
C LEU A 45 -2.30 13.05 9.82
N ASP A 46 -2.97 14.13 10.17
CA ASP A 46 -4.01 14.07 11.17
C ASP A 46 -5.29 13.40 10.61
N GLU A 47 -6.25 13.12 11.47
CA GLU A 47 -7.47 12.38 11.10
C GLU A 47 -8.32 13.16 10.08
N SER A 48 -8.40 14.48 10.21
CA SER A 48 -9.20 15.33 9.33
C SER A 48 -8.59 15.43 7.94
N ASP A 49 -7.28 15.62 7.86
CA ASP A 49 -6.54 15.65 6.59
C ASP A 49 -6.55 14.30 5.91
N LEU A 50 -6.38 13.21 6.67
CA LEU A 50 -6.43 11.86 6.11
C LEU A 50 -7.78 11.59 5.42
N ARG A 51 -8.91 11.88 6.11
CA ARG A 51 -10.25 11.73 5.53
C ARG A 51 -10.47 12.63 4.33
N ARG A 52 -10.01 13.89 4.42
CA ARG A 52 -10.10 14.86 3.33
C ARG A 52 -9.35 14.38 2.09
N LEU A 53 -8.11 13.93 2.24
CA LEU A 53 -7.29 13.46 1.11
C LEU A 53 -7.81 12.15 0.50
N VAL A 54 -8.34 11.23 1.32
CA VAL A 54 -9.08 10.04 0.82
C VAL A 54 -10.27 10.46 -0.04
N SER A 55 -11.05 11.46 0.42
CA SER A 55 -12.20 11.97 -0.32
C SER A 55 -11.79 12.64 -1.64
N VAL A 56 -10.68 13.39 -1.65
CA VAL A 56 -10.14 14.02 -2.87
C VAL A 56 -9.73 12.97 -3.89
N ALA A 57 -8.96 11.95 -3.47
CA ALA A 57 -8.56 10.85 -4.35
C ALA A 57 -9.80 10.16 -4.96
N LYS A 58 -10.79 9.82 -4.12
CA LYS A 58 -12.05 9.20 -4.58
C LYS A 58 -12.82 10.10 -5.56
N GLY A 59 -12.88 11.42 -5.31
CA GLY A 59 -13.52 12.39 -6.20
C GLY A 59 -12.87 12.47 -7.58
N LEU A 60 -11.58 12.14 -7.69
CA LEU A 60 -10.82 12.07 -8.94
C LEU A 60 -10.86 10.68 -9.60
N GLY A 61 -11.65 9.75 -9.07
CA GLY A 61 -11.71 8.37 -9.56
C GLY A 61 -10.43 7.57 -9.26
N MET A 62 -9.66 7.98 -8.24
CA MET A 62 -8.45 7.29 -7.79
C MET A 62 -8.72 6.47 -6.53
N CYS A 63 -7.96 5.40 -6.36
CA CYS A 63 -7.90 4.68 -5.10
C CYS A 63 -6.90 5.35 -4.13
N ALA A 64 -7.23 5.41 -2.83
CA ALA A 64 -6.28 5.74 -1.79
C ALA A 64 -5.85 4.45 -1.08
N LEU A 65 -4.55 4.14 -1.11
CA LEU A 65 -3.90 3.18 -0.21
C LEU A 65 -3.48 3.94 1.04
N VAL A 66 -4.12 3.66 2.17
CA VAL A 66 -3.76 4.30 3.44
C VAL A 66 -2.91 3.34 4.25
N GLU A 67 -1.60 3.61 4.33
CA GLU A 67 -0.65 2.77 5.07
C GLU A 67 -0.43 3.27 6.50
N ALA A 68 -0.11 2.34 7.39
CA ALA A 68 0.35 2.62 8.74
C ALA A 68 1.30 1.55 9.27
N HIS A 69 2.23 1.94 10.17
CA HIS A 69 3.09 1.06 10.93
C HIS A 69 2.60 0.90 12.39
N GLU A 70 2.21 2.00 13.02
CA GLU A 70 1.77 2.02 14.41
C GLU A 70 0.29 1.63 14.54
N ALA A 71 -0.06 0.90 15.61
CA ALA A 71 -1.43 0.41 15.82
C ALA A 71 -2.47 1.55 15.88
N SER A 72 -2.13 2.66 16.54
CA SER A 72 -3.02 3.83 16.62
C SER A 72 -3.24 4.51 15.27
N ALA A 73 -2.19 4.58 14.44
CA ALA A 73 -2.28 5.10 13.09
C ALA A 73 -3.07 4.16 12.18
N PHE A 74 -2.87 2.84 12.33
CA PHE A 74 -3.67 1.86 11.58
C PHE A 74 -5.16 1.92 11.91
N GLY A 75 -5.51 2.17 13.19
CA GLY A 75 -6.90 2.44 13.57
C GLY A 75 -7.50 3.65 12.82
N ARG A 76 -6.73 4.75 12.65
CA ARG A 76 -7.15 5.90 11.83
C ARG A 76 -7.24 5.55 10.34
N ALA A 77 -6.30 4.75 9.83
CA ALA A 77 -6.33 4.28 8.44
C ALA A 77 -7.62 3.50 8.13
N VAL A 78 -7.99 2.55 9.00
CA VAL A 78 -9.22 1.78 8.88
C VAL A 78 -10.47 2.67 8.89
N GLN A 79 -10.47 3.73 9.72
CA GLN A 79 -11.62 4.66 9.86
C GLN A 79 -11.60 5.82 8.86
N SER A 80 -10.58 5.91 7.99
CA SER A 80 -10.41 7.01 7.05
C SER A 80 -11.45 7.06 5.91
N GLY A 81 -12.17 5.96 5.68
CA GLY A 81 -13.07 5.78 4.54
C GLY A 81 -12.35 5.20 3.29
N ALA A 82 -11.08 4.84 3.41
CA ALA A 82 -10.35 4.17 2.33
C ALA A 82 -10.81 2.72 2.17
N GLN A 83 -10.90 2.27 0.92
CA GLN A 83 -11.20 0.87 0.58
C GLN A 83 -9.96 -0.02 0.68
N VAL A 84 -8.76 0.57 0.58
CA VAL A 84 -7.49 -0.16 0.64
C VAL A 84 -6.67 0.38 1.79
N VAL A 85 -6.30 -0.50 2.71
CA VAL A 85 -5.47 -0.18 3.88
C VAL A 85 -4.22 -1.04 3.89
N GLY A 86 -3.10 -0.46 4.31
CA GLY A 86 -1.80 -1.11 4.31
C GLY A 86 -1.20 -1.20 5.71
N VAL A 87 -0.66 -2.37 6.06
CA VAL A 87 0.22 -2.51 7.21
C VAL A 87 1.66 -2.50 6.71
N ASN A 88 2.38 -1.42 7.01
CA ASN A 88 3.78 -1.31 6.67
C ASN A 88 4.65 -1.90 7.79
N ALA A 89 5.32 -3.02 7.52
CA ALA A 89 6.25 -3.63 8.47
C ALA A 89 7.47 -2.73 8.76
N ARG A 90 7.78 -1.78 7.88
CA ARG A 90 8.89 -0.84 8.04
C ARG A 90 8.47 0.35 8.90
N ASN A 91 9.26 0.63 9.94
CA ASN A 91 9.11 1.84 10.73
C ASN A 91 9.59 3.05 9.92
N LEU A 92 8.68 3.98 9.60
CA LEU A 92 9.02 5.15 8.78
C LEU A 92 9.97 6.14 9.49
N ARG A 93 9.97 6.16 10.84
CA ARG A 93 10.90 6.99 11.63
C ARG A 93 12.29 6.35 11.75
N ARG A 94 12.36 5.03 11.63
CA ARG A 94 13.59 4.22 11.69
C ARG A 94 13.57 3.20 10.55
N PRO A 95 13.85 3.60 9.30
CA PRO A 95 13.63 2.76 8.11
C PRO A 95 14.43 1.46 8.07
N ALA A 96 15.46 1.32 8.90
CA ALA A 96 16.20 0.06 9.08
C ALA A 96 15.42 -0.98 9.89
N ASP A 97 14.46 -0.53 10.72
CA ASP A 97 13.64 -1.41 11.54
C ASP A 97 12.47 -1.95 10.71
N ILE A 98 12.48 -3.25 10.47
CA ILE A 98 11.41 -3.97 9.77
C ILE A 98 10.89 -5.04 10.71
N ASP A 99 9.66 -4.89 11.17
CA ASP A 99 8.94 -5.86 12.00
C ASP A 99 7.89 -6.58 11.17
N VAL A 100 8.27 -7.71 10.58
CA VAL A 100 7.33 -8.55 9.79
C VAL A 100 6.18 -9.11 10.63
N GLY A 101 6.32 -9.15 11.95
CA GLY A 101 5.25 -9.53 12.89
C GLY A 101 4.13 -8.48 12.95
N ARG A 102 4.37 -7.24 12.50
CA ARG A 102 3.39 -6.15 12.54
C ARG A 102 2.09 -6.49 11.81
N VAL A 103 2.19 -7.12 10.64
CA VAL A 103 1.01 -7.57 9.89
C VAL A 103 0.15 -8.53 10.71
N ARG A 104 0.78 -9.48 11.43
CA ARG A 104 0.08 -10.44 12.29
C ARG A 104 -0.61 -9.78 13.48
N GLN A 105 -0.06 -8.68 13.98
CA GLN A 105 -0.64 -7.93 15.08
C GLN A 105 -1.85 -7.08 14.67
N LEU A 106 -1.85 -6.55 13.44
CA LEU A 106 -2.80 -5.53 13.01
C LEU A 106 -3.86 -6.02 12.02
N HIS A 107 -3.67 -7.17 11.34
CA HIS A 107 -4.56 -7.61 10.28
C HIS A 107 -6.04 -7.76 10.69
N THR A 108 -6.31 -8.08 11.95
CA THR A 108 -7.68 -8.28 12.45
C THR A 108 -8.45 -6.97 12.68
N PHE A 109 -7.76 -5.82 12.67
CA PHE A 109 -8.40 -4.52 12.81
C PHE A 109 -8.96 -3.98 11.49
N ALA A 110 -8.49 -4.49 10.34
CA ALA A 110 -9.04 -4.11 9.04
C ALA A 110 -10.49 -4.62 8.91
N HIS A 111 -11.36 -3.75 8.37
CA HIS A 111 -12.75 -4.14 8.11
C HIS A 111 -12.80 -5.29 7.09
N PRO A 112 -13.76 -6.24 7.21
CA PRO A 112 -13.88 -7.35 6.25
C PRO A 112 -13.98 -6.90 4.79
N GLU A 113 -14.63 -5.75 4.54
CA GLU A 113 -14.84 -5.20 3.20
C GLU A 113 -13.62 -4.42 2.66
N GLN A 114 -12.62 -4.13 3.49
CA GLN A 114 -11.41 -3.43 3.06
C GLN A 114 -10.40 -4.42 2.47
N ILE A 115 -9.69 -4.01 1.44
CA ILE A 115 -8.52 -4.72 0.91
C ILE A 115 -7.35 -4.42 1.83
N LEU A 116 -6.75 -5.47 2.40
CA LEU A 116 -5.60 -5.37 3.28
C LEU A 116 -4.31 -5.69 2.54
N VAL A 117 -3.40 -4.72 2.52
CA VAL A 117 -2.08 -4.83 1.90
C VAL A 117 -1.01 -5.03 2.98
N ALA A 118 -0.14 -6.01 2.80
CA ALA A 118 1.08 -6.15 3.60
C ALA A 118 2.25 -5.51 2.86
N GLU A 119 2.99 -4.63 3.55
CA GLU A 119 4.05 -3.84 2.94
C GLU A 119 5.38 -4.03 3.69
N SER A 120 6.46 -4.05 2.93
CA SER A 120 7.83 -4.22 3.41
C SER A 120 8.14 -5.60 4.03
N GLY A 121 9.42 -5.97 4.02
CA GLY A 121 9.90 -7.21 4.63
C GLY A 121 9.60 -8.50 3.86
N ILE A 122 8.97 -8.41 2.70
CA ILE A 122 8.69 -9.56 1.83
C ILE A 122 9.82 -9.64 0.79
N THR A 123 10.61 -10.71 0.86
CA THR A 123 11.78 -10.91 0.00
C THR A 123 11.69 -12.18 -0.84
N SER A 124 10.77 -13.07 -0.49
CA SER A 124 10.57 -14.36 -1.15
C SER A 124 9.08 -14.71 -1.23
N VAL A 125 8.78 -15.73 -2.04
CA VAL A 125 7.43 -16.33 -2.11
C VAL A 125 7.05 -16.95 -0.77
N ASP A 126 8.01 -17.50 -0.04
CA ASP A 126 7.74 -18.11 1.28
C ASP A 126 7.39 -17.06 2.33
N ASP A 127 8.02 -15.88 2.31
CA ASP A 127 7.59 -14.76 3.17
C ASP A 127 6.13 -14.40 2.92
N ALA A 128 5.73 -14.34 1.64
CA ALA A 128 4.35 -14.06 1.28
C ALA A 128 3.37 -15.16 1.73
N ARG A 129 3.78 -16.43 1.71
CA ARG A 129 2.98 -17.56 2.22
C ARG A 129 2.76 -17.51 3.72
N MET A 130 3.72 -16.96 4.46
CA MET A 130 3.65 -16.85 5.92
C MET A 130 2.75 -15.72 6.42
N LEU A 131 2.25 -14.86 5.53
CA LEU A 131 1.32 -13.79 5.89
C LEU A 131 -0.04 -14.37 6.34
N PRO A 132 -0.76 -13.68 7.24
CA PRO A 132 -2.13 -14.06 7.60
C PRO A 132 -3.05 -14.21 6.39
N ALA A 133 -3.98 -15.16 6.43
CA ALA A 133 -4.92 -15.42 5.33
C ALA A 133 -5.78 -14.17 4.98
N ARG A 134 -6.00 -13.27 5.95
CA ARG A 134 -6.73 -12.01 5.77
C ARG A 134 -6.05 -11.01 4.84
N VAL A 135 -4.74 -11.13 4.61
CA VAL A 135 -4.02 -10.21 3.70
C VAL A 135 -4.41 -10.50 2.26
N ASP A 136 -4.90 -9.51 1.55
CA ASP A 136 -5.40 -9.65 0.16
C ASP A 136 -4.32 -9.40 -0.88
N ALA A 137 -3.37 -8.50 -0.56
CA ALA A 137 -2.30 -8.11 -1.47
C ALA A 137 -0.98 -7.83 -0.74
N VAL A 138 0.10 -7.77 -1.49
CA VAL A 138 1.42 -7.40 -0.99
C VAL A 138 2.04 -6.28 -1.83
N LEU A 139 2.81 -5.40 -1.18
CA LEU A 139 3.60 -4.39 -1.85
C LEU A 139 5.09 -4.72 -1.64
N VAL A 140 5.77 -5.02 -2.74
CA VAL A 140 7.17 -5.44 -2.74
C VAL A 140 7.98 -4.48 -3.62
N GLY A 141 8.96 -3.80 -3.05
CA GLY A 141 9.83 -2.89 -3.79
C GLY A 141 11.28 -3.36 -3.77
N THR A 142 11.92 -3.28 -2.61
CA THR A 142 13.37 -3.49 -2.47
C THR A 142 13.85 -4.84 -3.03
N ALA A 143 13.11 -5.92 -2.82
CA ALA A 143 13.48 -7.24 -3.32
C ALA A 143 13.46 -7.30 -4.85
N LEU A 144 12.44 -6.70 -5.48
CA LEU A 144 12.31 -6.66 -6.94
C LEU A 144 13.39 -5.79 -7.58
N MET A 145 13.68 -4.63 -6.97
CA MET A 145 14.69 -3.70 -7.49
C MET A 145 16.14 -4.20 -7.34
N ARG A 146 16.38 -5.19 -6.46
CA ARG A 146 17.71 -5.80 -6.27
C ARG A 146 17.89 -7.11 -7.01
N ALA A 147 16.83 -7.69 -7.53
CA ALA A 147 16.89 -8.93 -8.27
C ALA A 147 17.46 -8.69 -9.69
N ASP A 148 18.35 -9.55 -10.14
CA ASP A 148 18.81 -9.56 -11.54
C ASP A 148 17.65 -9.88 -12.49
N ASP A 149 16.75 -10.78 -12.07
CA ASP A 149 15.47 -11.07 -12.73
C ASP A 149 14.32 -11.05 -11.69
N PRO A 150 13.45 -10.03 -11.70
CA PRO A 150 12.32 -9.95 -10.78
C PRO A 150 11.14 -10.87 -11.17
N GLY A 151 11.11 -11.39 -12.41
CA GLY A 151 10.01 -12.17 -12.97
C GLY A 151 9.60 -13.38 -12.11
N PRO A 152 10.51 -14.26 -11.67
CA PRO A 152 10.18 -15.41 -10.84
C PRO A 152 9.48 -15.05 -9.52
N LEU A 153 9.93 -13.97 -8.85
CA LEU A 153 9.32 -13.51 -7.59
C LEU A 153 7.92 -12.95 -7.83
N ILE A 154 7.75 -12.12 -8.86
CA ILE A 154 6.44 -11.57 -9.24
C ILE A 154 5.47 -12.70 -9.57
N HIS A 155 5.87 -13.61 -10.45
CA HIS A 155 5.02 -14.73 -10.88
C HIS A 155 4.69 -15.65 -9.70
N GLY A 156 5.67 -15.99 -8.86
CA GLY A 156 5.48 -16.83 -7.69
C GLY A 156 4.46 -16.25 -6.70
N ILE A 157 4.52 -14.94 -6.43
CA ILE A 157 3.56 -14.26 -5.54
C ILE A 157 2.19 -14.14 -6.23
N ALA A 158 2.14 -13.71 -7.49
CA ALA A 158 0.88 -13.48 -8.21
C ALA A 158 0.08 -14.78 -8.45
N SER A 159 0.75 -15.92 -8.55
CA SER A 159 0.11 -17.22 -8.74
C SER A 159 -0.38 -17.89 -7.44
N MET A 160 -0.13 -17.27 -6.28
CA MET A 160 -0.56 -17.83 -4.99
C MET A 160 -2.09 -17.83 -4.90
N LYS A 161 -2.67 -19.03 -4.74
CA LYS A 161 -4.10 -19.14 -4.40
C LYS A 161 -4.27 -18.84 -2.91
N ARG A 162 -5.04 -17.81 -2.59
CA ARG A 162 -5.49 -17.58 -1.22
C ARG A 162 -6.88 -18.19 -1.02
N VAL A 163 -7.06 -18.83 0.14
CA VAL A 163 -8.38 -19.31 0.55
C VAL A 163 -9.16 -18.07 0.98
N VAL A 164 -10.11 -17.66 0.16
CA VAL A 164 -11.08 -16.64 0.56
C VAL A 164 -12.01 -17.33 1.57
N HIS A 165 -11.91 -16.96 2.83
CA HIS A 165 -12.92 -17.35 3.81
C HIS A 165 -14.16 -16.50 3.53
N ALA A 166 -15.19 -17.19 3.03
CA ALA A 166 -16.54 -16.64 2.86
C ALA A 166 -17.15 -16.32 4.24
#